data_8ab425fca5bbcbbe124260415d115916
#
_entry.id   8ab425fca5bbcbbe124260415d115916
#
_cell.length_a   1.000
_cell.length_b   1.000
_cell.length_c   1.000
_cell.angle_alpha   90.00
_cell.angle_beta   90.00
_cell.angle_gamma   90.00
#
_symmetry.space_group_name_H-M   'P 1'
#
loop_
_entity.id
_entity.type
_entity.pdbx_description
1 polymer ?
#
loop_
_entity_poly.entity_id
_entity_poly.type
_entity_poly.pdbx_seq_one_letter_code
_entity_poly.pdbx_strand_id
1 'polypeptide(L)'
;EMQRSLVGSEMCIRDRLYLRRPISVCDYNERTLTLIYKVVGEGTARLSEMKTGEKLDLLTGLGNGFDPDAECRRPLLVGGGVGVPPLYNLAKKLIDKGRKVTVVLGFNTASEVFYEEEFRALGAEVFVTTADGTHGIKGFVTTAIAEKKPDFDYFYACGPLPMLRALSDATGDIPGELSFEERMGCGFGGCMGCSCQTKNGAKRICKEGPVLK
;
A
#
# COMPACT_ATOMS: atom_id res chain seq x y z
N GLU A 1 13.21 -5.84 3.86
CA GLU A 1 11.87 -5.72 4.48
C GLU A 1 11.52 -4.28 4.84
N MET A 2 11.67 -3.36 3.90
CA MET A 2 11.29 -1.97 4.10
C MET A 2 9.92 -1.75 3.46
N GLN A 3 8.84 -1.81 4.24
CA GLN A 3 7.51 -1.53 3.69
C GLN A 3 6.95 -0.16 4.08
N ARG A 4 7.50 0.47 5.12
CA ARG A 4 7.15 1.85 5.48
C ARG A 4 8.38 2.67 5.83
N SER A 5 8.31 3.93 5.47
CA SER A 5 9.25 4.94 5.92
C SER A 5 8.51 6.16 6.45
N LEU A 6 9.07 6.82 7.41
CA LEU A 6 8.67 8.16 7.81
C LEU A 6 9.55 9.16 7.07
N VAL A 7 8.95 9.92 6.19
CA VAL A 7 9.65 10.90 5.35
C VAL A 7 9.56 12.27 5.98
N GLY A 8 10.69 12.90 6.17
CA GLY A 8 10.81 14.31 6.52
C GLY A 8 11.97 14.94 5.77
N SER A 9 11.98 16.24 5.63
CA SER A 9 13.12 17.00 5.16
C SER A 9 13.64 17.89 6.28
N GLU A 10 14.90 18.32 6.21
CA GLU A 10 15.42 19.34 7.13
C GLU A 10 14.58 20.62 7.10
N MET A 11 14.01 20.94 5.92
CA MET A 11 13.10 22.06 5.74
C MET A 11 11.79 21.85 6.53
N CYS A 12 11.24 20.64 6.57
CA CYS A 12 10.06 20.32 7.37
C CYS A 12 10.30 20.55 8.88
N ILE A 13 11.48 20.27 9.37
CA ILE A 13 11.85 20.52 10.78
C ILE A 13 11.98 22.02 11.04
N ARG A 14 12.63 22.77 10.16
CA ARG A 14 12.80 24.24 10.28
C ARG A 14 11.49 25.01 10.20
N ASP A 15 10.56 24.53 9.39
CA ASP A 15 9.28 25.20 9.10
C ASP A 15 8.12 24.77 10.04
N ARG A 16 8.41 24.22 11.21
CA ARG A 16 7.43 23.75 12.21
C ARG A 16 6.57 22.56 11.78
N LEU A 17 6.93 21.82 10.74
CA LEU A 17 6.30 20.56 10.37
C LEU A 17 6.99 19.38 11.06
N TYR A 18 6.96 19.36 12.38
CA TYR A 18 7.75 18.46 13.21
C TYR A 18 7.48 16.96 13.01
N LEU A 19 6.31 16.60 12.50
CA LEU A 19 5.96 15.20 12.30
C LEU A 19 6.36 14.73 10.91
N ARG A 20 7.02 13.59 10.84
CA ARG A 20 7.31 12.88 9.59
C ARG A 20 6.02 12.30 8.99
N ARG A 21 5.99 12.11 7.67
CA ARG A 21 4.85 11.55 6.95
C ARG A 21 5.05 10.05 6.75
N PRO A 22 4.08 9.21 7.15
CA PRO A 22 4.12 7.80 6.85
C PRO A 22 3.83 7.59 5.35
N ILE A 23 4.83 7.10 4.62
CA ILE A 23 4.73 6.80 3.20
C ILE A 23 5.21 5.38 3.01
N SER A 24 4.42 4.57 2.33
CA SER A 24 4.78 3.19 2.01
C SER A 24 5.86 3.16 0.93
N VAL A 25 6.76 2.19 1.05
CA VAL A 25 7.79 1.96 0.04
C VAL A 25 7.17 1.24 -1.15
N CYS A 26 7.35 1.80 -2.35
CA CYS A 26 6.89 1.20 -3.60
C CYS A 26 7.89 0.14 -4.09
N ASP A 27 9.15 0.53 -4.21
CA ASP A 27 10.23 -0.35 -4.66
C ASP A 27 11.56 0.09 -4.04
N TYR A 28 12.53 -0.81 -3.97
CA TYR A 28 13.87 -0.50 -3.50
C TYR A 28 14.91 -1.48 -4.05
N ASN A 29 16.13 -1.00 -4.13
CA ASN A 29 17.32 -1.81 -4.37
C ASN A 29 18.45 -1.34 -3.42
N GLU A 30 19.68 -1.78 -3.64
CA GLU A 30 20.84 -1.43 -2.81
C GLU A 30 21.15 0.07 -2.74
N ARG A 31 20.68 0.87 -3.73
CA ARG A 31 21.06 2.28 -3.90
C ARG A 31 19.88 3.23 -3.94
N THR A 32 18.68 2.73 -4.22
CA THR A 32 17.50 3.57 -4.47
C THR A 32 16.30 3.10 -3.68
N LEU A 33 15.49 4.05 -3.27
CA LEU A 33 14.20 3.85 -2.64
C LEU A 33 13.15 4.64 -3.45
N THR A 34 12.12 3.96 -3.93
CA THR A 34 11.02 4.58 -4.66
C THR A 34 9.83 4.78 -3.73
N LEU A 35 9.40 6.03 -3.59
CA LEU A 35 8.23 6.43 -2.82
C LEU A 35 7.22 7.08 -3.76
N ILE A 36 5.96 6.67 -3.65
CA ILE A 36 4.83 7.26 -4.37
C ILE A 36 3.82 7.72 -3.35
N TYR A 37 3.42 8.98 -3.42
CA TYR A 37 2.49 9.58 -2.48
C TYR A 37 1.54 10.55 -3.16
N LYS A 38 0.40 10.78 -2.53
CA LYS A 38 -0.56 11.82 -2.94
C LYS A 38 -0.31 13.09 -2.12
N VAL A 39 -0.37 14.23 -2.77
CA VAL A 39 -0.32 15.53 -2.07
C VAL A 39 -1.67 15.75 -1.40
N VAL A 40 -1.69 15.66 -0.06
CA VAL A 40 -2.92 15.77 0.74
C VAL A 40 -2.85 16.84 1.83
N GLY A 41 -1.71 17.48 2.00
CA GLY A 41 -1.51 18.52 3.00
C GLY A 41 -0.15 19.20 2.86
N GLU A 42 0.11 20.19 3.71
CA GLU A 42 1.30 21.06 3.61
C GLU A 42 2.62 20.27 3.53
N GLY A 43 2.80 19.23 4.35
CA GLY A 43 4.05 18.46 4.34
C GLY A 43 4.29 17.67 3.05
N THR A 44 3.24 17.09 2.46
CA THR A 44 3.36 16.40 1.16
C THR A 44 3.44 17.41 0.00
N ALA A 45 2.84 18.60 0.13
CA ALA A 45 3.01 19.68 -0.84
C ALA A 45 4.48 20.13 -0.90
N ARG A 46 5.11 20.37 0.25
CA ARG A 46 6.53 20.72 0.31
C ARG A 46 7.44 19.62 -0.23
N LEU A 47 7.12 18.35 0.05
CA LEU A 47 7.86 17.23 -0.55
C LEU A 47 7.76 17.23 -2.08
N SER A 48 6.62 17.62 -2.65
CA SER A 48 6.44 17.71 -4.12
C SER A 48 7.19 18.87 -4.78
N GLU A 49 7.57 19.88 -4.01
CA GLU A 49 8.37 21.03 -4.47
C GLU A 49 9.88 20.76 -4.44
N MET A 50 10.32 19.69 -3.82
CA MET A 50 11.73 19.34 -3.71
C MET A 50 12.36 19.03 -5.06
N LYS A 51 13.62 19.48 -5.22
CA LYS A 51 14.37 19.34 -6.46
C LYS A 51 15.42 18.25 -6.36
N THR A 52 15.85 17.76 -7.50
CA THR A 52 16.96 16.79 -7.59
C THR A 52 18.20 17.33 -6.88
N GLY A 53 18.81 16.48 -6.06
CA GLY A 53 19.99 16.82 -5.25
C GLY A 53 19.67 17.26 -3.81
N GLU A 54 18.41 17.56 -3.50
CA GLU A 54 18.01 17.84 -2.11
C GLU A 54 17.95 16.56 -1.27
N LYS A 55 18.28 16.68 0.02
CA LYS A 55 18.33 15.55 0.93
C LYS A 55 17.00 15.37 1.66
N LEU A 56 16.53 14.12 1.70
CA LEU A 56 15.42 13.68 2.53
C LEU A 56 15.96 12.98 3.78
N ASP A 57 15.35 13.29 4.92
CA ASP A 57 15.57 12.56 6.16
C ASP A 57 14.53 11.44 6.28
N LEU A 58 14.97 10.19 6.25
CA LEU A 58 14.13 9.00 6.24
C LEU A 58 14.36 8.18 7.51
N LEU A 59 13.27 7.86 8.20
CA LEU A 59 13.24 6.81 9.21
C LEU A 59 12.63 5.57 8.58
N THR A 60 13.44 4.54 8.40
CA THR A 60 13.06 3.29 7.71
C THR A 60 12.98 2.10 8.67
N GLY A 61 12.52 0.94 8.18
CA GLY A 61 12.43 -0.27 8.99
C GLY A 61 11.32 -0.24 10.03
N LEU A 62 10.23 0.47 9.74
CA LEU A 62 9.12 0.67 10.66
C LEU A 62 7.96 -0.31 10.40
N GLY A 63 7.41 -0.82 11.50
CA GLY A 63 6.24 -1.70 11.47
C GLY A 63 6.50 -3.05 10.80
N ASN A 64 5.42 -3.77 10.54
CA ASN A 64 5.43 -5.08 9.88
C ASN A 64 4.80 -4.95 8.49
N GLY A 65 5.52 -5.40 7.47
CA GLY A 65 5.05 -5.43 6.10
C GLY A 65 4.28 -6.70 5.76
N PHE A 66 3.87 -6.82 4.50
CA PHE A 66 3.33 -8.05 3.94
C PHE A 66 4.36 -9.18 3.98
N ASP A 67 3.87 -10.38 4.25
CA ASP A 67 4.69 -11.59 4.30
C ASP A 67 4.80 -12.24 2.90
N PRO A 68 5.93 -12.09 2.19
CA PRO A 68 6.11 -12.72 0.89
C PRO A 68 6.36 -14.24 0.98
N ASP A 69 6.49 -14.78 2.20
CA ASP A 69 6.74 -16.19 2.46
C ASP A 69 5.47 -16.95 2.86
N ALA A 70 4.33 -16.25 2.98
CA ALA A 70 3.05 -16.91 3.24
C ALA A 70 2.78 -18.07 2.26
N GLU A 71 2.23 -19.16 2.76
CA GLU A 71 1.96 -20.36 1.95
C GLU A 71 0.79 -20.10 1.00
N CYS A 72 1.11 -19.71 -0.24
CA CYS A 72 0.12 -19.53 -1.30
C CYS A 72 0.74 -19.84 -2.67
N ARG A 73 -0.08 -20.20 -3.63
CA ARG A 73 0.34 -20.44 -5.03
C ARG A 73 -0.19 -19.37 -5.97
N ARG A 74 -1.35 -18.85 -5.69
CA ARG A 74 -2.11 -17.90 -6.51
C ARG A 74 -2.54 -16.70 -5.68
N PRO A 75 -1.60 -15.84 -5.29
CA PRO A 75 -1.94 -14.66 -4.51
C PRO A 75 -2.70 -13.62 -5.33
N LEU A 76 -3.74 -13.04 -4.72
CA LEU A 76 -4.47 -11.89 -5.21
C LEU A 76 -3.96 -10.63 -4.49
N LEU A 77 -3.48 -9.64 -5.25
CA LEU A 77 -3.08 -8.34 -4.73
C LEU A 77 -4.17 -7.31 -5.05
N VAL A 78 -4.66 -6.60 -4.05
CA VAL A 78 -5.73 -5.61 -4.23
C VAL A 78 -5.27 -4.24 -3.74
N GLY A 79 -5.13 -3.29 -4.65
CA GLY A 79 -4.66 -1.94 -4.36
C GLY A 79 -5.70 -0.87 -4.65
N GLY A 80 -5.92 0.07 -3.71
CA GLY A 80 -6.81 1.22 -3.91
C GLY A 80 -6.06 2.55 -3.84
N GLY A 81 -6.04 3.32 -4.93
CA GLY A 81 -5.35 4.61 -5.01
C GLY A 81 -3.90 4.52 -4.54
N VAL A 82 -3.50 5.29 -3.52
CA VAL A 82 -2.14 5.26 -2.97
C VAL A 82 -1.80 3.99 -2.16
N GLY A 83 -2.72 3.04 -2.07
CA GLY A 83 -2.44 1.68 -1.58
C GLY A 83 -1.80 0.77 -2.64
N VAL A 84 -1.74 1.18 -3.89
CA VAL A 84 -1.11 0.44 -5.00
C VAL A 84 0.42 0.32 -4.84
N PRO A 85 1.17 1.39 -4.52
CA PRO A 85 2.63 1.34 -4.45
C PRO A 85 3.22 0.22 -3.59
N PRO A 86 2.79 -0.03 -2.34
CA PRO A 86 3.39 -1.07 -1.50
C PRO A 86 3.21 -2.49 -2.02
N LEU A 87 2.28 -2.70 -2.95
CA LEU A 87 2.04 -4.00 -3.57
C LEU A 87 3.02 -4.32 -4.71
N TYR A 88 3.70 -3.30 -5.26
CA TYR A 88 4.59 -3.50 -6.41
C TYR A 88 5.83 -4.35 -6.06
N ASN A 89 6.54 -3.97 -5.00
CA ASN A 89 7.69 -4.77 -4.55
C ASN A 89 7.27 -6.16 -4.04
N LEU A 90 6.08 -6.27 -3.42
CA LEU A 90 5.51 -7.55 -3.03
C LEU A 90 5.26 -8.43 -4.26
N ALA A 91 4.64 -7.89 -5.33
CA ALA A 91 4.41 -8.61 -6.58
C ALA A 91 5.71 -9.14 -7.18
N LYS A 92 6.77 -8.32 -7.24
CA LYS A 92 8.11 -8.75 -7.69
C LYS A 92 8.58 -9.98 -6.92
N LYS A 93 8.57 -9.91 -5.59
CA LYS A 93 9.02 -11.01 -4.72
C LYS A 93 8.18 -12.28 -4.88
N LEU A 94 6.87 -12.14 -5.06
CA LEU A 94 5.98 -13.28 -5.25
C LEU A 94 6.19 -13.94 -6.61
N ILE A 95 6.36 -13.16 -7.67
CA ILE A 95 6.64 -13.64 -9.03
C ILE A 95 8.02 -14.30 -9.09
N ASP A 96 9.05 -13.71 -8.48
CA ASP A 96 10.39 -14.29 -8.38
C ASP A 96 10.40 -15.68 -7.70
N LYS A 97 9.41 -15.90 -6.78
CA LYS A 97 9.17 -17.21 -6.15
C LYS A 97 8.32 -18.16 -7.01
N GLY A 98 8.04 -17.81 -8.26
CA GLY A 98 7.27 -18.63 -9.20
C GLY A 98 5.76 -18.67 -8.91
N ARG A 99 5.21 -17.70 -8.17
CA ARG A 99 3.77 -17.64 -7.88
C ARG A 99 3.01 -16.99 -9.02
N LYS A 100 1.79 -17.44 -9.28
CA LYS A 100 0.89 -16.83 -10.26
C LYS A 100 0.12 -15.69 -9.62
N VAL A 101 0.61 -14.47 -9.81
CA VAL A 101 0.08 -13.26 -9.20
C VAL A 101 -1.04 -12.66 -10.05
N THR A 102 -2.19 -12.39 -9.42
CA THR A 102 -3.26 -11.56 -9.99
C THR A 102 -3.34 -10.25 -9.20
N VAL A 103 -3.49 -9.14 -9.90
CA VAL A 103 -3.54 -7.79 -9.31
C VAL A 103 -4.85 -7.11 -9.70
N VAL A 104 -5.55 -6.55 -8.73
CA VAL A 104 -6.73 -5.71 -8.94
C VAL A 104 -6.44 -4.31 -8.42
N LEU A 105 -6.48 -3.32 -9.30
CA LEU A 105 -6.21 -1.92 -9.01
C LEU A 105 -7.51 -1.12 -9.05
N GLY A 106 -7.78 -0.34 -8.02
CA GLY A 106 -8.97 0.50 -7.92
C GLY A 106 -8.64 1.98 -7.82
N PHE A 107 -9.31 2.78 -8.68
CA PHE A 107 -9.15 4.23 -8.73
C PHE A 107 -10.51 4.92 -8.88
N ASN A 108 -10.57 6.24 -8.72
CA ASN A 108 -11.81 6.97 -8.96
C ASN A 108 -12.03 7.22 -10.46
N THR A 109 -10.98 7.62 -11.18
CA THR A 109 -11.01 8.04 -12.59
C THR A 109 -9.78 7.52 -13.35
N ALA A 110 -9.84 7.53 -14.68
CA ALA A 110 -8.72 7.16 -15.54
C ALA A 110 -7.45 8.00 -15.28
N SER A 111 -7.61 9.28 -14.92
CA SER A 111 -6.47 10.18 -14.65
C SER A 111 -5.70 9.84 -13.38
N GLU A 112 -6.27 9.03 -12.48
CA GLU A 112 -5.61 8.55 -11.27
C GLU A 112 -4.91 7.19 -11.49
N VAL A 113 -5.12 6.53 -12.63
CA VAL A 113 -4.54 5.21 -12.91
C VAL A 113 -3.03 5.32 -13.09
N PHE A 114 -2.31 4.48 -12.37
CA PHE A 114 -0.86 4.35 -12.47
C PHE A 114 -0.42 2.93 -12.13
N TYR A 115 0.78 2.54 -12.58
CA TYR A 115 1.41 1.24 -12.32
C TYR A 115 0.68 0.02 -12.94
N GLU A 116 -0.30 0.21 -13.82
CA GLU A 116 -0.95 -0.89 -14.52
C GLU A 116 0.05 -1.65 -15.41
N GLU A 117 0.79 -0.91 -16.26
CA GLU A 117 1.75 -1.50 -17.18
C GLU A 117 2.98 -2.06 -16.45
N GLU A 118 3.40 -1.45 -15.34
CA GLU A 118 4.50 -1.93 -14.52
C GLU A 118 4.18 -3.31 -13.92
N PHE A 119 2.97 -3.52 -13.40
CA PHE A 119 2.55 -4.84 -12.92
C PHE A 119 2.43 -5.86 -14.06
N ARG A 120 1.91 -5.46 -15.24
CA ARG A 120 1.88 -6.33 -16.43
C ARG A 120 3.28 -6.72 -16.87
N ALA A 121 4.22 -5.80 -16.87
CA ALA A 121 5.62 -6.06 -17.22
C ALA A 121 6.31 -7.05 -16.28
N LEU A 122 5.87 -7.17 -15.02
CA LEU A 122 6.32 -8.21 -14.10
C LEU A 122 5.78 -9.60 -14.45
N GLY A 123 4.77 -9.70 -15.33
CA GLY A 123 4.08 -10.96 -15.65
C GLY A 123 2.85 -11.24 -14.79
N ALA A 124 2.34 -10.25 -14.05
CA ALA A 124 1.09 -10.38 -13.31
C ALA A 124 -0.12 -10.26 -14.25
N GLU A 125 -1.21 -10.96 -13.91
CA GLU A 125 -2.52 -10.71 -14.49
C GLU A 125 -3.12 -9.48 -13.82
N VAL A 126 -3.47 -8.44 -14.59
CA VAL A 126 -3.89 -7.14 -14.03
C VAL A 126 -5.29 -6.76 -14.49
N PHE A 127 -6.14 -6.44 -13.52
CA PHE A 127 -7.47 -5.84 -13.72
C PHE A 127 -7.51 -4.45 -13.09
N VAL A 128 -8.02 -3.48 -13.84
CA VAL A 128 -8.20 -2.10 -13.34
C VAL A 128 -9.69 -1.79 -13.23
N THR A 129 -10.05 -1.12 -12.16
CA THR A 129 -11.40 -0.57 -11.96
C THR A 129 -11.32 0.94 -11.78
N THR A 130 -12.29 1.66 -12.34
CA THR A 130 -12.53 3.06 -12.03
C THR A 130 -13.97 3.27 -11.60
N ALA A 131 -14.19 4.04 -10.54
CA ALA A 131 -15.53 4.24 -9.99
C ALA A 131 -16.47 4.89 -11.02
N ASP A 132 -15.95 5.80 -11.83
CA ASP A 132 -16.70 6.48 -12.90
C ASP A 132 -16.81 5.67 -14.21
N GLY A 133 -16.01 4.59 -14.37
CA GLY A 133 -15.97 3.75 -15.56
C GLY A 133 -15.20 4.34 -16.73
N THR A 134 -14.32 5.31 -16.48
CA THR A 134 -13.52 5.96 -17.54
C THR A 134 -12.33 5.12 -18.00
N HIS A 135 -11.94 4.10 -17.24
CA HIS A 135 -10.91 3.13 -17.60
C HIS A 135 -11.16 1.78 -16.93
N GLY A 136 -10.94 0.68 -17.67
CA GLY A 136 -11.11 -0.68 -17.16
C GLY A 136 -12.57 -1.03 -16.83
N ILE A 137 -12.79 -1.72 -15.73
CA ILE A 137 -14.11 -2.15 -15.24
C ILE A 137 -14.73 -1.01 -14.45
N LYS A 138 -15.98 -0.66 -14.76
CA LYS A 138 -16.73 0.34 -14.00
C LYS A 138 -17.10 -0.19 -12.61
N GLY A 139 -16.67 0.50 -11.56
CA GLY A 139 -17.00 0.15 -10.19
C GLY A 139 -15.76 0.05 -9.28
N PHE A 140 -15.86 -0.81 -8.29
CA PHE A 140 -14.84 -1.00 -7.27
C PHE A 140 -14.07 -2.32 -7.46
N VAL A 141 -13.00 -2.52 -6.72
CA VAL A 141 -12.18 -3.74 -6.78
C VAL A 141 -13.01 -5.02 -6.57
N THR A 142 -14.02 -4.98 -5.72
CA THR A 142 -14.95 -6.09 -5.50
C THR A 142 -15.81 -6.42 -6.74
N THR A 143 -16.13 -5.41 -7.57
CA THR A 143 -16.81 -5.61 -8.85
C THR A 143 -15.93 -6.43 -9.80
N ALA A 144 -14.64 -6.05 -9.93
CA ALA A 144 -13.71 -6.81 -10.76
C ALA A 144 -13.54 -8.25 -10.28
N ILE A 145 -13.43 -8.46 -8.95
CA ILE A 145 -13.34 -9.81 -8.38
C ILE A 145 -14.59 -10.63 -8.69
N ALA A 146 -15.79 -10.05 -8.55
CA ALA A 146 -17.05 -10.73 -8.83
C ALA A 146 -17.23 -11.07 -10.32
N GLU A 147 -16.84 -10.17 -11.24
CA GLU A 147 -16.94 -10.36 -12.67
C GLU A 147 -15.90 -11.32 -13.24
N LYS A 148 -14.63 -11.13 -12.86
CA LYS A 148 -13.51 -11.90 -13.40
C LYS A 148 -13.29 -13.22 -12.69
N LYS A 149 -13.77 -13.33 -11.44
CA LYS A 149 -13.66 -14.53 -10.61
C LYS A 149 -12.23 -15.10 -10.62
N PRO A 150 -11.21 -14.29 -10.30
CA PRO A 150 -9.84 -14.78 -10.28
C PRO A 150 -9.74 -15.95 -9.31
N ASP A 151 -8.95 -16.94 -9.71
CA ASP A 151 -8.68 -18.10 -8.86
C ASP A 151 -7.49 -17.76 -7.95
N PHE A 152 -7.74 -17.62 -6.64
CA PHE A 152 -6.72 -17.27 -5.64
C PHE A 152 -6.91 -18.05 -4.34
N ASP A 153 -5.81 -18.28 -3.64
CA ASP A 153 -5.73 -19.03 -2.38
C ASP A 153 -5.24 -18.18 -1.20
N TYR A 154 -4.84 -16.95 -1.47
CA TYR A 154 -4.43 -15.95 -0.49
C TYR A 154 -4.59 -14.55 -1.06
N PHE A 155 -4.81 -13.55 -0.21
CA PHE A 155 -4.88 -12.17 -0.69
C PHE A 155 -4.04 -11.20 0.15
N TYR A 156 -3.60 -10.12 -0.51
CA TYR A 156 -2.91 -8.99 0.09
C TYR A 156 -3.63 -7.72 -0.33
N ALA A 157 -3.97 -6.85 0.61
CA ALA A 157 -4.68 -5.64 0.25
C ALA A 157 -4.17 -4.38 0.96
N CYS A 158 -4.10 -3.29 0.22
CA CYS A 158 -3.77 -1.97 0.73
C CYS A 158 -4.64 -0.91 0.07
N GLY A 159 -5.27 -0.06 0.88
CA GLY A 159 -6.15 1.00 0.39
C GLY A 159 -7.10 1.52 1.47
N PRO A 160 -8.12 2.30 1.08
CA PRO A 160 -9.07 2.88 2.02
C PRO A 160 -9.81 1.83 2.85
N LEU A 161 -10.07 2.13 4.12
CA LEU A 161 -10.75 1.20 5.04
C LEU A 161 -12.08 0.64 4.52
N PRO A 162 -12.95 1.42 3.83
CA PRO A 162 -14.16 0.86 3.22
C PRO A 162 -13.88 -0.22 2.17
N MET A 163 -12.80 -0.06 1.37
CA MET A 163 -12.37 -1.07 0.41
C MET A 163 -11.90 -2.34 1.11
N LEU A 164 -11.08 -2.21 2.15
CA LEU A 164 -10.56 -3.35 2.92
C LEU A 164 -11.70 -4.14 3.57
N ARG A 165 -12.72 -3.46 4.11
CA ARG A 165 -13.92 -4.10 4.67
C ARG A 165 -14.71 -4.87 3.60
N ALA A 166 -15.04 -4.20 2.49
CA ALA A 166 -15.78 -4.83 1.41
C ALA A 166 -15.04 -6.04 0.81
N LEU A 167 -13.70 -5.97 0.74
CA LEU A 167 -12.88 -7.09 0.30
C LEU A 167 -12.91 -8.24 1.30
N SER A 168 -12.75 -7.96 2.59
CA SER A 168 -12.81 -8.99 3.64
C SER A 168 -14.16 -9.73 3.63
N ASP A 169 -15.26 -9.00 3.43
CA ASP A 169 -16.59 -9.60 3.32
C ASP A 169 -16.73 -10.45 2.04
N ALA A 170 -16.13 -10.02 0.93
CA ALA A 170 -16.19 -10.71 -0.35
C ALA A 170 -15.28 -11.95 -0.45
N THR A 171 -14.20 -12.01 0.32
CA THR A 171 -13.23 -13.11 0.32
C THR A 171 -13.58 -14.24 1.29
N GLY A 172 -14.49 -14.00 2.24
CA GLY A 172 -14.95 -15.00 3.20
C GLY A 172 -13.81 -15.59 4.03
N ASP A 173 -13.67 -16.91 3.97
CA ASP A 173 -12.68 -17.65 4.76
C ASP A 173 -11.29 -17.74 4.10
N ILE A 174 -11.09 -17.12 2.93
CA ILE A 174 -9.77 -17.12 2.28
C ILE A 174 -8.81 -16.31 3.14
N PRO A 175 -7.65 -16.87 3.53
CA PRO A 175 -6.68 -16.15 4.36
C PRO A 175 -6.03 -15.00 3.59
N GLY A 176 -5.66 -13.95 4.33
CA GLY A 176 -5.04 -12.79 3.70
C GLY A 176 -4.48 -11.78 4.70
N GLU A 177 -3.87 -10.76 4.15
CA GLU A 177 -3.23 -9.67 4.88
C GLU A 177 -3.77 -8.32 4.41
N LEU A 178 -4.13 -7.49 5.39
CA LEU A 178 -4.67 -6.15 5.17
C LEU A 178 -3.72 -5.10 5.74
N SER A 179 -3.37 -4.10 4.93
CA SER A 179 -2.55 -2.96 5.36
C SER A 179 -3.45 -1.81 5.78
N PHE A 180 -3.39 -1.45 7.06
CA PHE A 180 -4.18 -0.38 7.66
C PHE A 180 -3.40 0.93 7.72
N GLU A 181 -4.13 2.03 7.67
CA GLU A 181 -3.59 3.39 7.80
C GLU A 181 -4.15 4.06 9.04
N GLU A 182 -3.26 4.73 9.78
CA GLU A 182 -3.61 5.58 10.92
C GLU A 182 -2.71 6.81 10.97
N ARG A 183 -3.16 7.85 11.62
CA ARG A 183 -2.34 9.03 11.86
C ARG A 183 -1.18 8.68 12.78
N MET A 184 0.02 9.01 12.38
CA MET A 184 1.24 8.67 13.11
C MET A 184 1.93 9.93 13.65
N GLY A 185 2.33 9.86 14.93
CA GLY A 185 3.25 10.83 15.51
C GLY A 185 4.69 10.31 15.45
N CYS A 186 5.05 9.36 16.33
CA CYS A 186 6.43 8.88 16.44
C CYS A 186 6.83 7.84 15.38
N GLY A 187 5.92 6.98 14.94
CA GLY A 187 6.18 5.91 13.96
C GLY A 187 6.84 4.63 14.49
N PHE A 188 7.27 4.60 15.75
CA PHE A 188 7.97 3.45 16.37
C PHE A 188 7.27 2.89 17.64
N GLY A 189 6.02 3.31 17.90
CA GLY A 189 5.19 2.75 18.96
C GLY A 189 5.30 3.42 20.32
N GLY A 190 6.00 4.57 20.44
CA GLY A 190 6.19 5.25 21.72
C GLY A 190 5.01 6.14 22.15
N CYS A 191 4.37 6.86 21.22
CA CYS A 191 3.35 7.85 21.54
C CYS A 191 1.92 7.30 21.61
N MET A 192 1.66 6.06 21.19
CA MET A 192 0.34 5.41 21.15
C MET A 192 -0.72 6.10 20.25
N GLY A 193 -0.35 7.16 19.50
CA GLY A 193 -1.28 7.98 18.72
C GLY A 193 -1.94 7.27 17.52
N CYS A 194 -1.33 6.17 17.04
CA CYS A 194 -1.85 5.34 15.94
C CYS A 194 -2.55 4.06 16.43
N SER A 195 -3.03 4.04 17.68
CA SER A 195 -3.72 2.87 18.22
C SER A 195 -5.10 2.71 17.60
N CYS A 196 -5.41 1.53 17.10
CA CYS A 196 -6.74 1.14 16.65
C CYS A 196 -7.23 -0.10 17.38
N GLN A 197 -8.55 -0.25 17.48
CA GLN A 197 -9.17 -1.44 18.04
C GLN A 197 -9.30 -2.52 16.97
N THR A 198 -8.86 -3.72 17.30
CA THR A 198 -9.02 -4.92 16.47
C THR A 198 -9.76 -6.00 17.27
N LYS A 199 -10.17 -7.08 16.61
CA LYS A 199 -10.76 -8.26 17.29
C LYS A 199 -9.82 -8.84 18.36
N ASN A 200 -8.52 -8.67 18.20
CA ASN A 200 -7.47 -9.19 19.08
C ASN A 200 -6.90 -8.11 20.04
N GLY A 201 -7.69 -7.07 20.35
CA GLY A 201 -7.30 -5.97 21.22
C GLY A 201 -6.70 -4.76 20.47
N ALA A 202 -6.23 -3.78 21.23
CA ALA A 202 -5.64 -2.57 20.68
C ALA A 202 -4.29 -2.86 20.03
N LYS A 203 -4.08 -2.33 18.81
CA LYS A 203 -2.82 -2.43 18.05
C LYS A 203 -2.34 -1.06 17.64
N ARG A 204 -1.05 -0.83 17.75
CA ARG A 204 -0.40 0.40 17.22
C ARG A 204 0.02 0.15 15.79
N ILE A 205 -0.61 0.81 14.86
CA ILE A 205 -0.38 0.56 13.42
C ILE A 205 1.08 0.81 13.01
N CYS A 206 1.79 1.71 13.68
CA CYS A 206 3.20 1.95 13.37
C CYS A 206 4.16 0.87 13.89
N LYS A 207 3.74 0.01 14.82
CA LYS A 207 4.60 -1.01 15.45
C LYS A 207 4.10 -2.43 15.19
N GLU A 208 2.84 -2.73 15.54
CA GLU A 208 2.24 -4.06 15.34
C GLU A 208 1.66 -4.24 13.93
N GLY A 209 1.34 -3.14 13.21
CA GLY A 209 0.97 -3.07 11.82
C GLY A 209 2.10 -2.51 10.94
N PRO A 210 1.79 -1.94 9.76
CA PRO A 210 0.46 -1.69 9.21
C PRO A 210 -0.30 -2.93 8.76
N VAL A 211 0.42 -4.00 8.47
CA VAL A 211 -0.16 -5.24 7.96
C VAL A 211 -0.63 -6.10 9.12
N LEU A 212 -1.89 -6.50 9.07
CA LEU A 212 -2.52 -7.42 10.02
C LEU A 212 -3.18 -8.58 9.26
N LYS A 213 -3.22 -9.74 9.91
CA LYS A 213 -3.90 -10.97 9.43
C LYS A 213 -5.30 -11.05 10.02
#